data_7d587d1efdc50fbdc27643d1c45de9d3
#
_entry.id   7d587d1efdc50fbdc27643d1c45de9d3
#
_cell.length_a   1.000
_cell.length_b   1.000
_cell.length_c   1.000
_cell.angle_alpha   90.00
_cell.angle_beta   90.00
_cell.angle_gamma   90.00
#
_symmetry.space_group_name_H-M   'P 1'
#
loop_
_entity.id
_entity.type
_entity.pdbx_description
1 polymer ?
#
loop_
_entity_poly.entity_id
_entity_poly.type
_entity_poly.pdbx_seq_one_letter_code
_entity_poly.pdbx_strand_id
1 'polypeptide(L)'
;MTTKLLPQIIFASSLLVAGFGCLVIEARALIAGSLPGTDVAATAPLGLARSTRHKALFRCDEAMAEPLFSMQGTIPRETTASYCWVLAQRVLRDAPSDGFAHFIAAASADVTGDADRMTYHLTAAQSYAPYEGWLAERRVLLVARSDPARWDSFLPADIAVLMTTQTGAELLADLP
;
A
#
# COMPACT_ATOMS: atom_id res chain seq x y z
N MET A 1 -8.74 -2.46 -55.41
CA MET A 1 -9.40 -1.98 -54.16
C MET A 1 -8.92 -2.64 -52.86
N THR A 2 -7.90 -3.47 -52.87
CA THR A 2 -7.44 -4.34 -51.72
C THR A 2 -6.35 -3.73 -50.84
N THR A 3 -5.73 -2.62 -51.21
CA THR A 3 -4.55 -2.06 -50.51
C THR A 3 -4.84 -1.30 -49.22
N LYS A 4 -6.11 -0.95 -48.92
CA LYS A 4 -6.48 -0.21 -47.69
C LYS A 4 -6.84 -1.10 -46.50
N LEU A 5 -7.10 -2.39 -46.70
CA LEU A 5 -7.52 -3.32 -45.65
C LEU A 5 -6.33 -3.83 -44.80
N LEU A 6 -5.17 -3.99 -45.39
CA LEU A 6 -3.98 -4.55 -44.72
C LEU A 6 -3.53 -3.74 -43.51
N PRO A 7 -3.37 -2.39 -43.58
CA PRO A 7 -2.97 -1.60 -42.40
C PRO A 7 -4.03 -1.60 -41.31
N GLN A 8 -5.31 -1.69 -41.63
CA GLN A 8 -6.39 -1.77 -40.64
C GLN A 8 -6.38 -3.10 -39.88
N ILE A 9 -6.10 -4.21 -40.56
CA ILE A 9 -5.99 -5.54 -39.95
C ILE A 9 -4.77 -5.57 -39.01
N ILE A 10 -3.63 -5.05 -39.44
CA ILE A 10 -2.41 -4.99 -38.61
C ILE A 10 -2.65 -4.15 -37.37
N PHE A 11 -3.29 -2.99 -37.52
CA PHE A 11 -3.60 -2.10 -36.38
C PHE A 11 -4.58 -2.76 -35.38
N ALA A 12 -5.65 -3.39 -35.89
CA ALA A 12 -6.61 -4.11 -35.04
C ALA A 12 -5.96 -5.29 -34.31
N SER A 13 -5.09 -6.04 -34.97
CA SER A 13 -4.38 -7.17 -34.38
C SER A 13 -3.41 -6.70 -33.27
N SER A 14 -2.68 -5.60 -33.49
CA SER A 14 -1.78 -5.06 -32.48
C SER A 14 -2.51 -4.54 -31.24
N LEU A 15 -3.68 -3.93 -31.40
CA LEU A 15 -4.55 -3.52 -30.28
C LEU A 15 -5.07 -4.72 -29.48
N LEU A 16 -5.47 -5.80 -30.14
CA LEU A 16 -5.92 -7.02 -29.48
C LEU A 16 -4.80 -7.68 -28.66
N VAL A 17 -3.59 -7.77 -29.23
CA VAL A 17 -2.43 -8.33 -28.53
C VAL A 17 -2.05 -7.47 -27.32
N ALA A 18 -2.03 -6.15 -27.48
CA ALA A 18 -1.75 -5.23 -26.37
C ALA A 18 -2.83 -5.32 -25.27
N GLY A 19 -4.11 -5.35 -25.65
CA GLY A 19 -5.22 -5.50 -24.69
C GLY A 19 -5.17 -6.81 -23.92
N PHE A 20 -4.88 -7.92 -24.59
CA PHE A 20 -4.71 -9.22 -23.94
C PHE A 20 -3.50 -9.23 -23.00
N GLY A 21 -2.37 -8.63 -23.40
CA GLY A 21 -1.19 -8.47 -22.55
C GLY A 21 -1.51 -7.71 -21.26
N CYS A 22 -2.26 -6.61 -21.34
CA CYS A 22 -2.71 -5.86 -20.15
C CYS A 22 -3.59 -6.71 -19.22
N LEU A 23 -4.54 -7.47 -19.76
CA LEU A 23 -5.41 -8.36 -18.98
C LEU A 23 -4.63 -9.44 -18.24
N VAL A 24 -3.63 -10.04 -18.88
CA VAL A 24 -2.77 -11.05 -18.24
C VAL A 24 -1.95 -10.44 -17.09
N ILE A 25 -1.40 -9.24 -17.28
CA ILE A 25 -0.65 -8.53 -16.23
C ILE A 25 -1.56 -8.24 -15.04
N GLU A 26 -2.76 -7.69 -15.26
CA GLU A 26 -3.71 -7.40 -14.20
C GLU A 26 -4.17 -8.66 -13.45
N ALA A 27 -4.48 -9.74 -14.17
CA ALA A 27 -4.87 -11.00 -13.56
C ALA A 27 -3.76 -11.58 -12.67
N ARG A 28 -2.50 -11.55 -13.14
CA ARG A 28 -1.35 -12.01 -12.33
C ARG A 28 -1.11 -11.12 -11.12
N ALA A 29 -1.25 -9.81 -11.26
CA ALA A 29 -1.12 -8.88 -10.13
C ALA A 29 -2.21 -9.07 -9.08
N LEU A 30 -3.46 -9.34 -9.50
CA LEU A 30 -4.57 -9.64 -8.59
C LEU A 30 -4.34 -10.94 -7.80
N ILE A 31 -3.86 -11.99 -8.46
CA ILE A 31 -3.56 -13.28 -7.81
C ILE A 31 -2.41 -13.09 -6.81
N ALA A 32 -1.32 -12.44 -7.23
CA ALA A 32 -0.19 -12.19 -6.35
C ALA A 32 -0.54 -11.29 -5.15
N GLY A 33 -1.38 -10.26 -5.37
CA GLY A 33 -1.87 -9.38 -4.32
C GLY A 33 -2.77 -10.06 -3.28
N SER A 34 -3.22 -11.30 -3.52
CA SER A 34 -3.95 -12.09 -2.54
C SER A 34 -3.04 -12.97 -1.65
N LEU A 35 -1.72 -12.94 -1.87
CA LEU A 35 -0.72 -13.76 -1.16
C LEU A 35 0.33 -12.85 -0.49
N PRO A 36 -0.05 -12.06 0.52
CA PRO A 36 0.88 -11.16 1.20
C PRO A 36 1.98 -11.95 1.92
N GLY A 37 3.15 -11.35 2.00
CA GLY A 37 4.29 -11.95 2.72
C GLY A 37 4.98 -13.10 1.99
N THR A 38 4.71 -13.30 0.70
CA THR A 38 5.34 -14.35 -0.12
C THR A 38 6.27 -13.75 -1.18
N ASP A 39 7.25 -14.54 -1.63
CA ASP A 39 8.12 -14.17 -2.76
C ASP A 39 7.29 -13.84 -4.02
N VAL A 40 6.17 -14.53 -4.20
CA VAL A 40 5.26 -14.31 -5.34
C VAL A 40 4.68 -12.89 -5.30
N ALA A 41 4.25 -12.41 -4.12
CA ALA A 41 3.74 -11.04 -3.97
C ALA A 41 4.84 -10.00 -4.22
N ALA A 42 6.07 -10.26 -3.75
CA ALA A 42 7.19 -9.34 -3.92
C ALA A 42 7.71 -9.28 -5.36
N THR A 43 7.65 -10.37 -6.13
CA THR A 43 8.24 -10.49 -7.47
C THR A 43 7.22 -10.38 -8.61
N ALA A 44 5.93 -10.58 -8.33
CA ALA A 44 4.87 -10.48 -9.36
C ALA A 44 4.83 -9.09 -10.01
N PRO A 45 4.39 -8.98 -11.27
CA PRO A 45 4.20 -7.68 -11.90
C PRO A 45 3.19 -6.85 -11.11
N LEU A 46 3.46 -5.55 -10.95
CA LEU A 46 2.47 -4.62 -10.42
C LEU A 46 1.32 -4.50 -11.42
N GLY A 47 0.09 -4.43 -10.92
CA GLY A 47 -1.06 -4.12 -11.74
C GLY A 47 -0.95 -2.72 -12.34
N LEU A 48 -1.48 -2.54 -13.54
CA LEU A 48 -1.50 -1.25 -14.24
C LEU A 48 -2.49 -0.30 -13.59
N ALA A 49 -3.63 -0.83 -13.10
CA ALA A 49 -4.63 -0.03 -12.40
C ALA A 49 -4.20 0.31 -10.96
N ARG A 50 -4.47 1.53 -10.53
CA ARG A 50 -4.24 1.97 -9.14
C ARG A 50 -4.94 1.05 -8.13
N SER A 51 -6.17 0.64 -8.43
CA SER A 51 -6.96 -0.25 -7.59
C SER A 51 -6.29 -1.60 -7.34
N THR A 52 -5.65 -2.17 -8.35
CA THR A 52 -4.95 -3.46 -8.24
C THR A 52 -3.70 -3.31 -7.36
N ARG A 53 -2.92 -2.23 -7.55
CA ARG A 53 -1.77 -1.93 -6.69
C ARG A 53 -2.17 -1.69 -5.25
N HIS A 54 -3.23 -0.89 -5.02
CA HIS A 54 -3.74 -0.64 -3.68
C HIS A 54 -4.26 -1.92 -3.00
N LYS A 55 -4.90 -2.84 -3.74
CA LYS A 55 -5.33 -4.12 -3.17
C LYS A 55 -4.16 -4.91 -2.57
N ALA A 56 -3.01 -4.96 -3.24
CA ALA A 56 -1.81 -5.62 -2.72
C ALA A 56 -1.26 -4.90 -1.48
N LEU A 57 -1.25 -3.56 -1.48
CA LEU A 57 -0.86 -2.75 -0.31
C LEU A 57 -1.82 -2.94 0.87
N PHE A 58 -3.15 -3.03 0.64
CA PHE A 58 -4.12 -3.34 1.70
C PHE A 58 -3.86 -4.70 2.35
N ARG A 59 -3.48 -5.72 1.57
CA ARG A 59 -3.11 -7.02 2.13
C ARG A 59 -1.85 -6.96 3.00
N CYS A 60 -0.90 -6.10 2.63
CA CYS A 60 0.26 -5.82 3.48
C CYS A 60 -0.15 -5.14 4.79
N ASP A 61 -1.04 -4.15 4.73
CA ASP A 61 -1.55 -3.47 5.91
C ASP A 61 -2.25 -4.44 6.87
N GLU A 62 -3.18 -5.25 6.35
CA GLU A 62 -3.87 -6.29 7.11
C GLU A 62 -2.88 -7.27 7.77
N ALA A 63 -1.91 -7.78 6.99
CA ALA A 63 -0.94 -8.76 7.48
C ALA A 63 0.02 -8.21 8.55
N MET A 64 0.30 -6.89 8.54
CA MET A 64 1.13 -6.24 9.57
C MET A 64 0.32 -5.78 10.78
N ALA A 65 -0.99 -5.54 10.63
CA ALA A 65 -1.88 -5.12 11.70
C ALA A 65 -2.34 -6.28 12.59
N GLU A 66 -2.45 -7.50 12.04
CA GLU A 66 -2.90 -8.66 12.81
C GLU A 66 -1.92 -9.00 13.94
N PRO A 67 -2.41 -9.11 15.19
CA PRO A 67 -1.60 -9.69 16.26
C PRO A 67 -1.29 -11.16 15.95
N LEU A 68 -0.11 -11.63 16.32
CA LEU A 68 0.59 -12.90 16.04
C LEU A 68 -0.20 -14.22 16.26
N PHE A 69 -1.53 -14.22 16.29
CA PHE A 69 -2.36 -15.36 16.66
C PHE A 69 -3.17 -16.02 15.53
N SER A 70 -2.91 -15.72 14.27
CA SER A 70 -3.50 -16.56 13.24
C SER A 70 -2.73 -17.89 13.19
N MET A 71 -3.37 -18.96 13.65
CA MET A 71 -2.82 -20.32 13.80
C MET A 71 -2.50 -21.04 12.47
N GLN A 72 -2.25 -20.33 11.39
CA GLN A 72 -1.91 -20.91 10.10
C GLN A 72 -0.49 -20.51 9.72
N GLY A 73 0.44 -21.47 9.88
CA GLY A 73 1.79 -21.50 9.30
C GLY A 73 2.52 -20.15 9.28
N THR A 74 3.01 -19.72 10.41
CA THR A 74 3.48 -18.36 10.68
C THR A 74 4.69 -17.99 9.84
N ILE A 75 4.45 -17.19 8.80
CA ILE A 75 5.53 -16.37 8.23
C ILE A 75 5.90 -15.36 9.32
N PRO A 76 7.19 -15.25 9.71
CA PRO A 76 7.62 -14.26 10.69
C PRO A 76 7.20 -12.84 10.28
N ARG A 77 6.78 -12.02 11.23
CA ARG A 77 6.30 -10.65 10.98
C ARG A 77 7.35 -9.81 10.23
N GLU A 78 8.62 -10.00 10.55
CA GLU A 78 9.76 -9.35 9.90
C GLU A 78 9.89 -9.76 8.42
N THR A 79 9.61 -11.02 8.09
CA THR A 79 9.59 -11.50 6.71
C THR A 79 8.45 -10.84 5.93
N THR A 80 7.25 -10.78 6.52
CA THR A 80 6.11 -10.08 5.93
C THR A 80 6.43 -8.60 5.70
N ALA A 81 7.01 -7.92 6.70
CA ALA A 81 7.42 -6.53 6.59
C ALA A 81 8.44 -6.31 5.47
N SER A 82 9.40 -7.22 5.32
CA SER A 82 10.40 -7.16 4.24
C SER A 82 9.76 -7.25 2.85
N TYR A 83 8.80 -8.15 2.64
CA TYR A 83 8.05 -8.24 1.38
C TYR A 83 7.17 -7.02 1.13
N CYS A 84 6.50 -6.51 2.15
CA CYS A 84 5.67 -5.31 2.07
C CYS A 84 6.52 -4.06 1.76
N TRP A 85 7.72 -3.96 2.34
CA TRP A 85 8.70 -2.95 1.97
C TRP A 85 9.05 -3.00 0.49
N VAL A 86 9.45 -4.18 -0.02
CA VAL A 86 9.79 -4.35 -1.45
C VAL A 86 8.61 -3.96 -2.34
N LEU A 87 7.39 -4.38 -1.99
CA LEU A 87 6.18 -4.02 -2.74
C LEU A 87 5.96 -2.51 -2.73
N ALA A 88 6.01 -1.86 -1.56
CA ALA A 88 5.84 -0.42 -1.44
C ALA A 88 6.88 0.35 -2.27
N GLN A 89 8.17 -0.04 -2.20
CA GLN A 89 9.23 0.57 -3.01
C GLN A 89 9.02 0.39 -4.52
N ARG A 90 8.43 -0.72 -4.96
CA ARG A 90 8.07 -0.92 -6.37
C ARG A 90 6.94 0.02 -6.79
N VAL A 91 5.91 0.18 -5.96
CA VAL A 91 4.83 1.14 -6.23
C VAL A 91 5.36 2.57 -6.28
N LEU A 92 6.24 2.94 -5.33
CA LEU A 92 6.82 4.29 -5.25
C LEU A 92 7.76 4.62 -6.42
N ARG A 93 8.38 3.65 -7.08
CA ARG A 93 9.13 3.88 -8.33
C ARG A 93 8.25 4.36 -9.47
N ASP A 94 7.01 3.82 -9.55
CA ASP A 94 6.07 4.14 -10.62
C ASP A 94 5.15 5.31 -10.23
N ALA A 95 4.91 5.50 -8.93
CA ALA A 95 4.04 6.52 -8.37
C ALA A 95 4.66 7.09 -7.07
N PRO A 96 5.66 7.96 -7.16
CA PRO A 96 6.42 8.47 -6.01
C PRO A 96 5.58 9.31 -5.04
N SER A 97 4.39 9.75 -5.44
CA SER A 97 3.43 10.49 -4.60
C SER A 97 2.28 9.62 -4.07
N ASP A 98 2.39 8.29 -4.12
CA ASP A 98 1.37 7.40 -3.56
C ASP A 98 1.47 7.38 -2.03
N GLY A 99 0.57 8.14 -1.35
CA GLY A 99 0.56 8.26 0.11
C GLY A 99 0.35 6.91 0.82
N PHE A 100 -0.43 5.99 0.23
CA PHE A 100 -0.63 4.69 0.84
C PHE A 100 0.60 3.78 0.73
N ALA A 101 1.32 3.82 -0.39
CA ALA A 101 2.59 3.10 -0.52
C ALA A 101 3.64 3.63 0.46
N HIS A 102 3.69 4.95 0.70
CA HIS A 102 4.53 5.52 1.75
C HIS A 102 4.12 5.03 3.14
N PHE A 103 2.82 4.96 3.45
CA PHE A 103 2.36 4.42 4.73
C PHE A 103 2.79 2.95 4.92
N ILE A 104 2.64 2.09 3.92
CA ILE A 104 3.09 0.68 3.98
C ILE A 104 4.60 0.58 4.18
N ALA A 105 5.38 1.45 3.54
CA ALA A 105 6.83 1.54 3.76
C ALA A 105 7.17 1.94 5.21
N ALA A 106 6.43 2.91 5.78
CA ALA A 106 6.59 3.32 7.18
C ALA A 106 6.25 2.18 8.16
N ALA A 107 5.13 1.48 7.95
CA ALA A 107 4.72 0.35 8.77
C ALA A 107 5.71 -0.82 8.70
N SER A 108 6.31 -1.05 7.52
CA SER A 108 7.38 -2.05 7.36
C SER A 108 8.66 -1.66 8.10
N ALA A 109 9.01 -0.37 8.08
CA ALA A 109 10.17 0.17 8.80
C ALA A 109 9.98 0.09 10.33
N ASP A 110 8.76 0.32 10.82
CA ASP A 110 8.39 0.15 12.24
C ASP A 110 8.68 -1.29 12.70
N VAL A 111 8.21 -2.30 11.96
CA VAL A 111 8.42 -3.70 12.29
C VAL A 111 9.91 -4.07 12.33
N THR A 112 10.73 -3.46 11.49
CA THR A 112 12.19 -3.72 11.43
C THR A 112 13.00 -2.81 12.35
N GLY A 113 12.35 -1.91 13.10
CA GLY A 113 13.00 -1.00 14.05
C GLY A 113 13.77 0.15 13.41
N ASP A 114 13.52 0.48 12.14
CA ASP A 114 14.16 1.58 11.42
C ASP A 114 13.36 2.89 11.59
N ALA A 115 13.60 3.59 12.70
CA ALA A 115 12.87 4.79 13.07
C ALA A 115 13.04 5.95 12.06
N ASP A 116 14.20 6.07 11.44
CA ASP A 116 14.48 7.13 10.47
C ASP A 116 13.65 6.93 9.19
N ARG A 117 13.61 5.70 8.68
CA ARG A 117 12.77 5.34 7.52
C ARG A 117 11.28 5.47 7.84
N MET A 118 10.86 5.01 9.01
CA MET A 118 9.48 5.17 9.48
C MET A 118 9.07 6.64 9.42
N THR A 119 9.85 7.52 10.06
CA THR A 119 9.59 8.97 10.11
C THR A 119 9.54 9.59 8.72
N TYR A 120 10.51 9.29 7.87
CA TYR A 120 10.55 9.78 6.49
C TYR A 120 9.28 9.41 5.71
N HIS A 121 8.91 8.14 5.74
CA HIS A 121 7.78 7.65 4.98
C HIS A 121 6.43 8.09 5.56
N LEU A 122 6.29 8.23 6.88
CA LEU A 122 5.09 8.81 7.50
C LEU A 122 4.88 10.26 7.08
N THR A 123 5.93 11.07 7.12
CA THR A 123 5.88 12.47 6.67
C THR A 123 5.50 12.58 5.20
N ALA A 124 6.04 11.71 4.35
CA ALA A 124 5.68 11.65 2.94
C ALA A 124 4.22 11.20 2.75
N ALA A 125 3.76 10.17 3.48
CA ALA A 125 2.38 9.70 3.43
C ALA A 125 1.39 10.81 3.80
N GLN A 126 1.68 11.60 4.83
CA GLN A 126 0.87 12.75 5.23
C GLN A 126 0.87 13.85 4.17
N SER A 127 2.04 14.16 3.59
CA SER A 127 2.18 15.21 2.58
C SER A 127 1.44 14.89 1.29
N TYR A 128 1.41 13.63 0.87
CA TYR A 128 0.76 13.21 -0.37
C TYR A 128 -0.71 12.84 -0.23
N ALA A 129 -1.18 12.54 0.99
CA ALA A 129 -2.57 12.18 1.27
C ALA A 129 -3.07 12.85 2.57
N PRO A 130 -3.05 14.20 2.66
CA PRO A 130 -3.30 14.91 3.91
C PRO A 130 -4.77 14.85 4.38
N TYR A 131 -5.71 14.59 3.45
CA TYR A 131 -7.15 14.63 3.74
C TYR A 131 -7.84 13.26 3.64
N GLU A 132 -7.09 12.20 3.45
CA GLU A 132 -7.64 10.84 3.40
C GLU A 132 -7.83 10.31 4.85
N GLY A 133 -9.06 10.50 5.39
CA GLY A 133 -9.37 10.19 6.80
C GLY A 133 -9.03 8.75 7.21
N TRP A 134 -9.31 7.76 6.36
CA TRP A 134 -8.95 6.36 6.63
C TRP A 134 -7.43 6.15 6.73
N LEU A 135 -6.63 6.92 5.97
CA LEU A 135 -5.18 6.83 6.02
C LEU A 135 -4.61 7.64 7.18
N ALA A 136 -5.26 8.76 7.57
CA ALA A 136 -4.94 9.51 8.78
C ALA A 136 -5.12 8.62 10.03
N GLU A 137 -6.22 7.87 10.10
CA GLU A 137 -6.46 6.88 11.16
C GLU A 137 -5.31 5.88 11.27
N ARG A 138 -4.89 5.28 10.17
CA ARG A 138 -3.81 4.30 10.14
C ARG A 138 -2.46 4.87 10.55
N ARG A 139 -2.16 6.12 10.13
CA ARG A 139 -0.92 6.80 10.54
C ARG A 139 -0.91 7.07 12.04
N VAL A 140 -2.01 7.56 12.59
CA VAL A 140 -2.13 7.82 14.03
C VAL A 140 -1.99 6.52 14.83
N LEU A 141 -2.70 5.45 14.45
CA LEU A 141 -2.59 4.15 15.10
C LEU A 141 -1.18 3.56 15.03
N LEU A 142 -0.46 3.74 13.91
CA LEU A 142 0.92 3.30 13.79
C LEU A 142 1.82 4.02 14.79
N VAL A 143 1.75 5.35 14.87
CA VAL A 143 2.59 6.13 15.78
C VAL A 143 2.22 5.89 17.25
N ALA A 144 0.92 5.83 17.57
CA ALA A 144 0.47 5.55 18.94
C ALA A 144 0.98 4.19 19.46
N ARG A 145 1.10 3.20 18.58
CA ARG A 145 1.66 1.89 18.91
C ARG A 145 3.18 1.91 19.05
N SER A 146 3.88 2.65 18.17
CA SER A 146 5.35 2.65 18.09
C SER A 146 6.00 3.62 19.05
N ASP A 147 5.37 4.77 19.30
CA ASP A 147 5.82 5.82 20.20
C ASP A 147 4.62 6.47 20.94
N PRO A 148 4.05 5.78 21.95
CA PRO A 148 2.88 6.25 22.67
C PRO A 148 3.04 7.63 23.34
N ALA A 149 4.27 8.05 23.60
CA ALA A 149 4.55 9.33 24.28
C ALA A 149 4.50 10.54 23.31
N ARG A 150 4.47 10.33 22.00
CA ARG A 150 4.64 11.39 21.01
C ARG A 150 3.60 11.40 19.89
N TRP A 151 2.64 10.50 19.89
CA TRP A 151 1.70 10.37 18.76
C TRP A 151 0.90 11.65 18.49
N ASP A 152 0.48 12.37 19.52
CA ASP A 152 -0.29 13.61 19.45
C ASP A 152 0.50 14.79 18.87
N SER A 153 1.79 14.85 19.19
CA SER A 153 2.68 15.92 18.70
C SER A 153 3.25 15.63 17.30
N PHE A 154 3.26 14.36 16.88
CA PHE A 154 3.88 13.95 15.63
C PHE A 154 2.96 14.13 14.39
N LEU A 155 1.64 13.95 14.55
CA LEU A 155 0.66 13.97 13.46
C LEU A 155 -0.49 14.98 13.68
N PRO A 156 -0.24 16.27 13.98
CA PRO A 156 -1.30 17.21 14.32
C PRO A 156 -2.31 17.42 13.17
N ALA A 157 -1.87 17.31 11.90
CA ALA A 157 -2.76 17.43 10.76
C ALA A 157 -3.70 16.21 10.64
N ASP A 158 -3.22 15.00 10.94
CA ASP A 158 -4.05 13.80 10.93
C ASP A 158 -5.07 13.81 12.06
N ILE A 159 -4.67 14.27 13.25
CA ILE A 159 -5.58 14.49 14.38
C ILE A 159 -6.69 15.48 13.98
N ALA A 160 -6.33 16.59 13.34
CA ALA A 160 -7.30 17.57 12.87
C ALA A 160 -8.29 16.96 11.86
N VAL A 161 -7.85 16.08 10.96
CA VAL A 161 -8.72 15.37 10.02
C VAL A 161 -9.67 14.42 10.77
N LEU A 162 -9.17 13.63 11.72
CA LEU A 162 -9.98 12.69 12.49
C LEU A 162 -11.02 13.39 13.35
N MET A 163 -10.69 14.53 13.94
CA MET A 163 -11.64 15.35 14.73
C MET A 163 -12.83 15.89 13.91
N THR A 164 -12.80 15.82 12.58
CA THR A 164 -13.94 16.22 11.75
C THR A 164 -15.07 15.19 11.72
N THR A 165 -14.84 13.98 12.25
CA THR A 165 -15.82 12.89 12.27
C THR A 165 -16.03 12.38 13.70
N GLN A 166 -17.25 11.92 14.01
CA GLN A 166 -17.53 11.33 15.32
C GLN A 166 -16.65 10.09 15.57
N THR A 167 -16.55 9.19 14.60
CA THR A 167 -15.76 7.96 14.70
C THR A 167 -14.27 8.26 14.95
N GLY A 168 -13.74 9.28 14.27
CA GLY A 168 -12.34 9.69 14.46
C GLY A 168 -12.10 10.30 15.85
N ALA A 169 -13.04 11.10 16.36
CA ALA A 169 -12.96 11.66 17.71
C ALA A 169 -13.04 10.55 18.79
N GLU A 170 -13.91 9.56 18.63
CA GLU A 170 -13.99 8.38 19.49
C GLU A 170 -12.68 7.58 19.48
N LEU A 171 -12.12 7.32 18.30
CA LEU A 171 -10.82 6.67 18.16
C LEU A 171 -9.72 7.38 18.94
N LEU A 172 -9.63 8.72 18.80
CA LEU A 172 -8.61 9.52 19.48
C LEU A 172 -8.76 9.50 20.99
N ALA A 173 -10.00 9.38 21.51
CA ALA A 173 -10.27 9.29 22.94
C ALA A 173 -9.84 7.95 23.56
N ASP A 174 -9.75 6.89 22.77
CA ASP A 174 -9.34 5.55 23.17
C ASP A 174 -7.83 5.32 23.11
N LEU A 175 -7.05 6.28 22.58
CA LEU A 175 -5.59 6.19 22.53
C LEU A 175 -4.95 6.52 23.89
N PRO A 176 -3.75 5.96 24.16
CA PRO A 176 -3.05 6.15 25.42
C PRO A 176 -2.58 7.59 25.64
#